data_befbb37287ec5919a11df8a64bf114cc
#
_entry.id   befbb37287ec5919a11df8a64bf114cc
#
_cell.length_a   1.000
_cell.length_b   1.000
_cell.length_c   1.000
_cell.angle_alpha   90.00
_cell.angle_beta   90.00
_cell.angle_gamma   90.00
#
_symmetry.space_group_name_H-M   'P 1'
#
loop_
_entity.id
_entity.type
_entity.pdbx_description
1 polymer ?
#
loop_
_entity_poly.entity_id
_entity_poly.type
_entity_poly.pdbx_seq_one_letter_code
_entity_poly.pdbx_strand_id
1 'polypeptide(L)'
;MGNVARRWLPLALIAAVTALTAYVIRDLPNPVAIDLRGLLPFSLEPAADTAPRWVAIVAMPALATVVWILFAALRSRLALGLTRRLYGDMPEALGNPVTVTRFRPTYDTIVLWVVTLVLGIHTGVVAAALGHVTLAPRIISVVLGMSLVAMGNVFPRLRPNLVAGIRTRRTLADPLLWRSTHRIMGVALVLAGLMTVLVGLVAPSFGLPTAIISLLVTCVIAAVGGSRSAVTSRA
;
A
#
# COMPACT_ATOMS: atom_id res chain seq x y z
N MET A 1 0.14 -11.77 -19.20
CA MET A 1 0.52 -10.36 -19.46
C MET A 1 2.05 -10.25 -19.45
N GLY A 2 2.65 -9.72 -20.52
CA GLY A 2 4.10 -9.57 -20.65
C GLY A 2 4.65 -8.58 -19.60
N ASN A 3 5.92 -8.73 -19.22
CA ASN A 3 6.58 -7.90 -18.22
C ASN A 3 6.54 -6.39 -18.55
N VAL A 4 6.43 -6.03 -19.82
CA VAL A 4 6.34 -4.63 -20.29
C VAL A 4 4.99 -4.02 -19.93
N ALA A 5 3.88 -4.74 -20.15
CA ALA A 5 2.54 -4.25 -19.85
C ALA A 5 2.35 -3.94 -18.36
N ARG A 6 2.86 -4.80 -17.46
CA ARG A 6 2.79 -4.56 -16.00
C ARG A 6 3.50 -3.28 -15.55
N ARG A 7 4.55 -2.89 -16.24
CA ARG A 7 5.33 -1.70 -15.89
C ARG A 7 4.55 -0.40 -16.16
N TRP A 8 3.79 -0.36 -17.25
CA TRP A 8 3.09 0.86 -17.70
C TRP A 8 1.62 0.91 -17.24
N LEU A 9 1.07 -0.22 -16.77
CA LEU A 9 -0.30 -0.28 -16.28
C LEU A 9 -0.62 0.75 -15.19
N PRO A 10 0.25 1.04 -14.20
CA PRO A 10 -0.01 2.08 -13.21
C PRO A 10 -0.24 3.46 -13.85
N LEU A 11 0.53 3.85 -14.86
CA LEU A 11 0.36 5.13 -15.57
C LEU A 11 -0.96 5.18 -16.35
N ALA A 12 -1.33 4.08 -17.00
CA ALA A 12 -2.61 3.99 -17.70
C ALA A 12 -3.79 4.14 -16.72
N LEU A 13 -3.70 3.54 -15.53
CA LEU A 13 -4.70 3.69 -14.47
C LEU A 13 -4.75 5.13 -13.95
N ILE A 14 -3.61 5.76 -13.70
CA ILE A 14 -3.55 7.16 -13.27
C ILE A 14 -4.23 8.05 -14.29
N ALA A 15 -3.89 7.92 -15.59
CA ALA A 15 -4.48 8.72 -16.66
C ALA A 15 -6.00 8.50 -16.77
N ALA A 16 -6.45 7.24 -16.74
CA ALA A 16 -7.87 6.90 -16.83
C ALA A 16 -8.68 7.45 -15.64
N VAL A 17 -8.18 7.29 -14.41
CA VAL A 17 -8.85 7.81 -13.21
C VAL A 17 -8.86 9.33 -13.21
N THR A 18 -7.78 10.00 -13.61
CA THR A 18 -7.74 11.47 -13.72
C THR A 18 -8.76 11.99 -14.74
N ALA A 19 -8.80 11.38 -15.92
CA ALA A 19 -9.76 11.77 -16.96
C ALA A 19 -11.21 11.53 -16.51
N LEU A 20 -11.49 10.40 -15.88
CA LEU A 20 -12.82 10.09 -15.35
C LEU A 20 -13.21 11.10 -14.25
N THR A 21 -12.31 11.43 -13.33
CA THR A 21 -12.58 12.41 -12.27
C THR A 21 -12.86 13.77 -12.87
N ALA A 22 -12.04 14.24 -13.82
CA ALA A 22 -12.24 15.51 -14.50
C ALA A 22 -13.60 15.57 -15.20
N TYR A 23 -14.04 14.48 -15.81
CA TYR A 23 -15.36 14.37 -16.43
C TYR A 23 -16.49 14.44 -15.41
N VAL A 24 -16.40 13.69 -14.32
CA VAL A 24 -17.48 13.53 -13.33
C VAL A 24 -17.69 14.81 -12.50
N ILE A 25 -16.62 15.51 -12.13
CA ILE A 25 -16.72 16.71 -11.27
C ILE A 25 -16.75 18.03 -12.04
N ARG A 26 -16.79 17.99 -13.37
CA ARG A 26 -16.77 19.21 -14.21
C ARG A 26 -17.91 20.17 -13.93
N ASP A 27 -19.07 19.63 -13.56
CA ASP A 27 -20.31 20.39 -13.36
C ASP A 27 -20.53 20.76 -11.87
N LEU A 28 -19.64 20.34 -10.97
CA LEU A 28 -19.69 20.72 -9.56
C LEU A 28 -19.28 22.18 -9.35
N PRO A 29 -19.80 22.86 -8.31
CA PRO A 29 -19.38 24.23 -7.97
C PRO A 29 -17.87 24.27 -7.66
N ASN A 30 -17.29 25.47 -7.78
CA ASN A 30 -15.90 25.72 -7.41
C ASN A 30 -15.85 26.83 -6.35
N PRO A 31 -15.41 26.56 -5.11
CA PRO A 31 -14.75 25.33 -4.63
C PRO A 31 -15.71 24.14 -4.49
N VAL A 32 -15.15 22.93 -4.57
CA VAL A 32 -15.85 21.66 -4.32
C VAL A 32 -15.85 21.39 -2.82
N ALA A 33 -17.01 21.12 -2.25
CA ALA A 33 -17.11 20.63 -0.88
C ALA A 33 -16.74 19.13 -0.85
N ILE A 34 -15.84 18.76 0.05
CA ILE A 34 -15.41 17.36 0.26
C ILE A 34 -15.79 16.99 1.69
N ASP A 35 -16.80 16.14 1.84
CA ASP A 35 -17.28 15.69 3.13
C ASP A 35 -16.74 14.29 3.42
N LEU A 36 -15.74 14.22 4.28
CA LEU A 36 -15.14 12.97 4.78
C LEU A 36 -15.63 12.60 6.19
N ARG A 37 -16.67 13.28 6.69
CA ARG A 37 -17.34 12.85 7.92
C ARG A 37 -17.86 11.43 7.74
N GLY A 38 -17.74 10.59 8.70
CA GLY A 38 -18.06 9.16 8.57
C GLY A 38 -16.89 8.27 8.16
N LEU A 39 -15.72 8.84 7.87
CA LEU A 39 -14.47 8.07 7.75
C LEU A 39 -13.98 7.60 9.11
N LEU A 40 -14.28 8.36 10.16
CA LEU A 40 -14.02 8.03 11.56
C LEU A 40 -15.33 7.98 12.36
N PRO A 41 -15.40 7.14 13.42
CA PRO A 41 -16.60 7.02 14.27
C PRO A 41 -16.86 8.28 15.14
N PHE A 42 -15.88 9.17 15.23
CA PHE A 42 -15.97 10.45 15.93
C PHE A 42 -15.54 11.57 14.97
N SER A 43 -16.36 12.58 14.83
CA SER A 43 -16.02 13.80 14.06
C SER A 43 -15.24 14.73 14.98
N LEU A 44 -14.00 15.00 14.63
CA LEU A 44 -13.19 16.03 15.31
C LEU A 44 -13.49 17.43 14.77
N GLU A 45 -14.15 17.53 13.59
CA GLU A 45 -14.45 18.79 12.95
C GLU A 45 -15.88 18.81 12.36
N PRO A 46 -16.62 19.93 12.52
CA PRO A 46 -18.00 20.04 12.05
C PRO A 46 -18.17 20.49 10.59
N ALA A 47 -17.13 20.94 9.92
CA ALA A 47 -17.24 21.55 8.60
C ALA A 47 -16.75 20.62 7.48
N ALA A 48 -17.48 20.62 6.36
CA ALA A 48 -16.97 20.06 5.11
C ALA A 48 -15.80 20.95 4.64
N ASP A 49 -14.65 20.35 4.41
CA ASP A 49 -13.54 21.07 3.80
C ASP A 49 -13.87 21.42 2.35
N THR A 50 -13.45 22.58 1.91
CA THR A 50 -13.60 23.00 0.53
C THR A 50 -12.24 23.05 -0.16
N ALA A 51 -12.18 22.52 -1.37
CA ALA A 51 -10.98 22.57 -2.19
C ALA A 51 -11.28 23.12 -3.59
N PRO A 52 -10.36 23.86 -4.20
CA PRO A 52 -10.49 24.21 -5.61
C PRO A 52 -10.68 22.94 -6.46
N ARG A 53 -11.57 23.00 -7.45
CA ARG A 53 -11.90 21.83 -8.30
C ARG A 53 -10.66 21.15 -8.88
N TRP A 54 -9.67 21.92 -9.33
CA TRP A 54 -8.44 21.38 -9.89
C TRP A 54 -7.63 20.57 -8.86
N VAL A 55 -7.66 20.97 -7.58
CA VAL A 55 -7.01 20.20 -6.50
C VAL A 55 -7.69 18.85 -6.33
N ALA A 56 -9.01 18.83 -6.31
CA ALA A 56 -9.78 17.59 -6.21
C ALA A 56 -9.50 16.63 -7.38
N ILE A 57 -9.25 17.16 -8.60
CA ILE A 57 -8.91 16.35 -9.78
C ILE A 57 -7.47 15.82 -9.71
N VAL A 58 -6.51 16.65 -9.31
CA VAL A 58 -5.08 16.40 -9.59
C VAL A 58 -4.31 15.89 -8.38
N ALA A 59 -4.69 16.24 -7.14
CA ALA A 59 -3.87 16.00 -5.96
C ALA A 59 -3.49 14.51 -5.75
N MET A 60 -4.47 13.63 -5.72
CA MET A 60 -4.22 12.19 -5.52
C MET A 60 -3.61 11.50 -6.75
N PRO A 61 -4.03 11.76 -7.99
CA PRO A 61 -3.32 11.30 -9.18
C PRO A 61 -1.87 11.78 -9.27
N ALA A 62 -1.59 13.03 -8.87
CA ALA A 62 -0.22 13.55 -8.79
C ALA A 62 0.59 12.78 -7.73
N LEU A 63 0.02 12.55 -6.53
CA LEU A 63 0.64 11.71 -5.52
C LEU A 63 0.92 10.30 -6.05
N ALA A 64 -0.03 9.67 -6.73
CA ALA A 64 0.15 8.35 -7.34
C ALA A 64 1.28 8.35 -8.37
N THR A 65 1.41 9.44 -9.15
CA THR A 65 2.49 9.63 -10.13
C THR A 65 3.84 9.78 -9.43
N VAL A 66 3.93 10.58 -8.38
CA VAL A 66 5.16 10.74 -7.57
C VAL A 66 5.56 9.40 -6.95
N VAL A 67 4.61 8.67 -6.38
CA VAL A 67 4.84 7.31 -5.84
C VAL A 67 5.36 6.38 -6.93
N TRP A 68 4.73 6.37 -8.10
CA TRP A 68 5.19 5.55 -9.22
C TRP A 68 6.61 5.91 -9.67
N ILE A 69 6.93 7.21 -9.80
CA ILE A 69 8.28 7.69 -10.16
C ILE A 69 9.31 7.24 -9.11
N LEU A 70 8.99 7.42 -7.82
CA LEU A 70 9.86 7.00 -6.72
C LEU A 70 10.16 5.50 -6.79
N PHE A 71 9.12 4.68 -6.97
CA PHE A 71 9.30 3.23 -7.11
C PHE A 71 10.02 2.86 -8.41
N ALA A 72 9.81 3.59 -9.52
CA ALA A 72 10.55 3.39 -10.75
C ALA A 72 12.05 3.71 -10.58
N ALA A 73 12.38 4.76 -9.83
CA ALA A 73 13.76 5.12 -9.49
C ALA A 73 14.40 4.06 -8.57
N LEU A 74 13.67 3.57 -7.55
CA LEU A 74 14.12 2.50 -6.66
C LEU A 74 14.34 1.16 -7.38
N ARG A 75 13.69 0.96 -8.51
CA ARG A 75 13.92 -0.21 -9.37
C ARG A 75 15.26 -0.17 -10.12
N SER A 76 15.85 0.99 -10.25
CA SER A 76 17.10 1.20 -10.99
C SER A 76 18.32 0.67 -10.21
N ARG A 77 19.45 0.45 -10.93
CA ARG A 77 20.71 0.05 -10.31
C ARG A 77 21.27 1.07 -9.30
N LEU A 78 20.79 2.33 -9.37
CA LEU A 78 21.15 3.40 -8.43
C LEU A 78 20.66 3.07 -7.00
N ALA A 79 19.49 2.45 -6.87
CA ALA A 79 18.98 2.02 -5.57
C ALA A 79 19.86 0.92 -4.93
N LEU A 80 20.43 0.03 -5.74
CA LEU A 80 21.37 -1.00 -5.26
C LEU A 80 22.67 -0.38 -4.74
N GLY A 81 23.17 0.66 -5.39
CA GLY A 81 24.35 1.41 -4.94
C GLY A 81 24.10 2.18 -3.66
N LEU A 82 22.95 2.85 -3.54
CA LEU A 82 22.55 3.58 -2.34
C LEU A 82 22.35 2.63 -1.16
N THR A 83 21.72 1.47 -1.38
CA THR A 83 21.46 0.48 -0.35
C THR A 83 22.73 -0.17 0.16
N ARG A 84 23.72 -0.44 -0.71
CA ARG A 84 25.08 -0.87 -0.30
C ARG A 84 25.74 0.15 0.63
N ARG A 85 25.60 1.44 0.35
CA ARG A 85 26.15 2.51 1.21
C ARG A 85 25.45 2.61 2.57
N LEU A 86 24.13 2.36 2.62
CA LEU A 86 23.34 2.49 3.85
C LEU A 86 23.47 1.29 4.80
N TYR A 87 23.72 0.10 4.29
CA TYR A 87 23.71 -1.13 5.10
C TYR A 87 25.08 -1.78 5.29
N GLY A 88 26.17 -1.21 4.75
CA GLY A 88 27.54 -1.69 4.95
C GLY A 88 27.76 -3.11 4.41
N ASP A 89 28.57 -3.90 5.11
CA ASP A 89 28.96 -5.27 4.72
C ASP A 89 27.78 -6.22 4.70
N MET A 90 27.15 -6.28 3.54
CA MET A 90 25.99 -7.15 3.30
C MET A 90 26.41 -8.48 2.71
N PRO A 91 25.68 -9.58 3.04
CA PRO A 91 25.93 -10.86 2.39
C PRO A 91 25.89 -10.70 0.87
N GLU A 92 26.91 -11.19 0.19
CA GLU A 92 27.11 -11.10 -1.27
C GLU A 92 25.88 -11.61 -2.07
N ALA A 93 25.13 -12.56 -1.46
CA ALA A 93 23.89 -13.11 -1.98
C ALA A 93 22.77 -12.07 -2.21
N LEU A 94 22.74 -10.96 -1.46
CA LEU A 94 21.69 -9.93 -1.58
C LEU A 94 21.96 -8.95 -2.72
N GLY A 95 23.22 -8.80 -3.13
CA GLY A 95 23.63 -7.96 -4.26
C GLY A 95 23.68 -8.70 -5.59
N ASN A 96 23.39 -10.00 -5.65
CA ASN A 96 23.50 -10.80 -6.85
C ASN A 96 22.47 -10.35 -7.91
N PRO A 97 22.90 -10.04 -9.16
CA PRO A 97 22.03 -9.64 -10.27
C PRO A 97 20.87 -10.61 -10.56
N VAL A 98 21.08 -11.91 -10.32
CA VAL A 98 20.05 -12.96 -10.48
C VAL A 98 18.92 -12.78 -9.48
N THR A 99 19.23 -12.48 -8.22
CA THR A 99 18.24 -12.24 -7.15
C THR A 99 17.40 -11.00 -7.47
N VAL A 100 18.04 -9.93 -7.93
CA VAL A 100 17.37 -8.69 -8.35
C VAL A 100 16.43 -8.93 -9.53
N THR A 101 16.89 -9.67 -10.55
CA THR A 101 16.09 -9.95 -11.75
C THR A 101 14.85 -10.81 -11.42
N ARG A 102 14.99 -11.80 -10.55
CA ARG A 102 13.87 -12.64 -10.10
C ARG A 102 12.86 -11.91 -9.22
N PHE A 103 13.27 -10.84 -8.54
CA PHE A 103 12.39 -10.03 -7.70
C PHE A 103 11.54 -9.03 -8.50
N ARG A 104 11.96 -8.64 -9.70
CA ARG A 104 11.29 -7.61 -10.53
C ARG A 104 9.77 -7.83 -10.70
N PRO A 105 9.25 -9.02 -11.04
CA PRO A 105 7.82 -9.21 -11.21
C PRO A 105 7.02 -8.97 -9.93
N THR A 106 7.57 -9.39 -8.78
CA THR A 106 6.97 -9.16 -7.46
C THR A 106 6.97 -7.68 -7.13
N TYR A 107 8.06 -6.98 -7.42
CA TYR A 107 8.18 -5.54 -7.26
C TYR A 107 7.15 -4.77 -8.08
N ASP A 108 7.01 -5.09 -9.36
CA ASP A 108 6.02 -4.45 -10.24
C ASP A 108 4.58 -4.69 -9.75
N THR A 109 4.31 -5.84 -9.13
CA THR A 109 3.02 -6.13 -8.49
C THR A 109 2.81 -5.25 -7.26
N ILE A 110 3.81 -5.06 -6.42
CA ILE A 110 3.74 -4.16 -5.26
C ILE A 110 3.44 -2.72 -5.71
N VAL A 111 4.18 -2.23 -6.71
CA VAL A 111 3.98 -0.87 -7.26
C VAL A 111 2.55 -0.70 -7.78
N LEU A 112 2.05 -1.67 -8.53
CA LEU A 112 0.68 -1.64 -9.05
C LEU A 112 -0.33 -1.52 -7.90
N TRP A 113 -0.19 -2.33 -6.85
CA TRP A 113 -1.10 -2.29 -5.70
C TRP A 113 -1.03 -0.98 -4.92
N VAL A 114 0.17 -0.42 -4.73
CA VAL A 114 0.33 0.88 -4.04
C VAL A 114 -0.34 2.00 -4.85
N VAL A 115 -0.15 2.02 -6.17
CA VAL A 115 -0.83 3.00 -7.04
C VAL A 115 -2.35 2.79 -7.01
N THR A 116 -2.82 1.54 -7.10
CA THR A 116 -4.25 1.21 -7.01
C THR A 116 -4.86 1.64 -5.67
N LEU A 117 -4.12 1.50 -4.57
CA LEU A 117 -4.54 1.99 -3.25
C LEU A 117 -4.76 3.50 -3.25
N VAL A 118 -3.78 4.28 -3.75
CA VAL A 118 -3.89 5.75 -3.81
C VAL A 118 -5.07 6.18 -4.68
N LEU A 119 -5.24 5.55 -5.85
CA LEU A 119 -6.35 5.84 -6.76
C LEU A 119 -7.71 5.39 -6.19
N GLY A 120 -7.75 4.31 -5.44
CA GLY A 120 -8.96 3.86 -4.77
C GLY A 120 -9.39 4.80 -3.63
N ILE A 121 -8.44 5.32 -2.86
CA ILE A 121 -8.71 6.38 -1.88
C ILE A 121 -9.25 7.63 -2.61
N HIS A 122 -8.63 8.01 -3.72
CA HIS A 122 -9.11 9.12 -4.56
C HIS A 122 -10.57 8.91 -5.01
N THR A 123 -10.93 7.70 -5.44
CA THR A 123 -12.31 7.37 -5.81
C THR A 123 -13.28 7.59 -4.65
N GLY A 124 -12.88 7.25 -3.43
CA GLY A 124 -13.65 7.57 -2.22
C GLY A 124 -13.81 9.07 -1.99
N VAL A 125 -12.74 9.85 -2.16
CA VAL A 125 -12.78 11.32 -2.05
C VAL A 125 -13.70 11.92 -3.11
N VAL A 126 -13.67 11.44 -4.36
CA VAL A 126 -14.58 11.86 -5.43
C VAL A 126 -16.03 11.52 -5.09
N ALA A 127 -16.29 10.33 -4.53
CA ALA A 127 -17.63 9.97 -4.07
C ALA A 127 -18.15 10.91 -2.98
N ALA A 128 -17.29 11.34 -2.05
CA ALA A 128 -17.63 12.35 -1.04
C ALA A 128 -17.93 13.70 -1.68
N ALA A 129 -17.14 14.15 -2.66
CA ALA A 129 -17.36 15.39 -3.41
C ALA A 129 -18.68 15.40 -4.19
N LEU A 130 -19.15 14.21 -4.61
CA LEU A 130 -20.46 14.02 -5.25
C LEU A 130 -21.62 13.91 -4.25
N GLY A 131 -21.36 14.09 -2.96
CA GLY A 131 -22.38 14.02 -1.90
C GLY A 131 -22.68 12.59 -1.41
N HIS A 132 -21.95 11.57 -1.85
CA HIS A 132 -22.13 10.19 -1.42
C HIS A 132 -21.36 9.89 -0.12
N VAL A 133 -21.75 10.58 0.97
CA VAL A 133 -21.04 10.54 2.27
C VAL A 133 -20.97 9.15 2.91
N THR A 134 -21.95 8.29 2.67
CA THR A 134 -21.94 6.91 3.19
C THR A 134 -21.16 5.94 2.31
N LEU A 135 -21.02 6.24 1.04
CA LEU A 135 -20.30 5.41 0.07
C LEU A 135 -18.79 5.64 0.14
N ALA A 136 -18.36 6.89 0.36
CA ALA A 136 -16.95 7.25 0.45
C ALA A 136 -16.17 6.41 1.48
N PRO A 137 -16.56 6.31 2.76
CA PRO A 137 -15.84 5.49 3.74
C PRO A 137 -15.90 3.99 3.42
N ARG A 138 -16.97 3.49 2.79
CA ARG A 138 -17.03 2.09 2.31
C ARG A 138 -15.99 1.82 1.24
N ILE A 139 -15.90 2.67 0.21
CA ILE A 139 -14.90 2.54 -0.86
C ILE A 139 -13.50 2.54 -0.27
N ILE A 140 -13.19 3.52 0.58
CA ILE A 140 -11.85 3.65 1.19
C ILE A 140 -11.52 2.40 2.01
N SER A 141 -12.44 1.92 2.84
CA SER A 141 -12.22 0.73 3.67
C SER A 141 -12.03 -0.54 2.85
N VAL A 142 -12.83 -0.74 1.81
CA VAL A 142 -12.72 -1.90 0.91
C VAL A 142 -11.36 -1.86 0.17
N VAL A 143 -10.96 -0.71 -0.35
CA VAL A 143 -9.68 -0.55 -1.04
C VAL A 143 -8.50 -0.78 -0.10
N LEU A 144 -8.54 -0.23 1.12
CA LEU A 144 -7.54 -0.49 2.15
C LEU A 144 -7.44 -1.98 2.48
N GLY A 145 -8.57 -2.61 2.79
CA GLY A 145 -8.61 -4.02 3.15
C GLY A 145 -8.13 -4.93 2.01
N MET A 146 -8.58 -4.69 0.78
CA MET A 146 -8.10 -5.43 -0.40
C MET A 146 -6.61 -5.23 -0.65
N SER A 147 -6.08 -4.04 -0.39
CA SER A 147 -4.64 -3.77 -0.49
C SER A 147 -3.85 -4.55 0.58
N LEU A 148 -4.35 -4.65 1.81
CA LEU A 148 -3.76 -5.49 2.84
C LEU A 148 -3.78 -6.97 2.47
N VAL A 149 -4.90 -7.49 1.92
CA VAL A 149 -5.00 -8.87 1.40
C VAL A 149 -3.98 -9.10 0.29
N ALA A 150 -3.89 -8.19 -0.68
CA ALA A 150 -2.95 -8.30 -1.79
C ALA A 150 -1.49 -8.31 -1.31
N MET A 151 -1.14 -7.41 -0.40
CA MET A 151 0.18 -7.37 0.23
C MET A 151 0.46 -8.64 1.02
N GLY A 152 -0.52 -9.13 1.80
CA GLY A 152 -0.41 -10.37 2.55
C GLY A 152 -0.11 -11.59 1.66
N ASN A 153 -0.69 -11.65 0.47
CA ASN A 153 -0.39 -12.69 -0.52
C ASN A 153 1.02 -12.56 -1.15
N VAL A 154 1.59 -11.35 -1.17
CA VAL A 154 2.94 -11.11 -1.71
C VAL A 154 4.03 -11.45 -0.69
N PHE A 155 3.81 -11.13 0.60
CA PHE A 155 4.82 -11.23 1.65
C PHE A 155 5.49 -12.60 1.76
N PRO A 156 4.78 -13.75 1.77
CA PRO A 156 5.40 -15.08 1.86
C PRO A 156 6.29 -15.43 0.67
N ARG A 157 6.11 -14.75 -0.46
CA ARG A 157 6.87 -14.97 -1.70
C ARG A 157 8.11 -14.09 -1.78
N LEU A 158 8.26 -13.11 -0.87
CA LEU A 158 9.42 -12.24 -0.82
C LEU A 158 10.65 -13.06 -0.47
N ARG A 159 11.66 -12.98 -1.34
CA ARG A 159 13.01 -13.46 -1.02
C ARG A 159 13.78 -12.36 -0.28
N PRO A 160 14.84 -12.70 0.46
CA PRO A 160 15.70 -11.68 1.06
C PRO A 160 16.12 -10.66 0.02
N ASN A 161 15.80 -9.41 0.28
CA ASN A 161 16.05 -8.28 -0.62
C ASN A 161 16.16 -6.98 0.18
N LEU A 162 16.65 -5.91 -0.48
CA LEU A 162 16.93 -4.64 0.15
C LEU A 162 15.81 -3.60 -0.02
N VAL A 163 14.70 -3.97 -0.68
CA VAL A 163 13.67 -3.00 -1.08
C VAL A 163 12.37 -3.18 -0.29
N ALA A 164 11.92 -4.41 -0.10
CA ALA A 164 10.60 -4.70 0.48
C ALA A 164 10.66 -5.79 1.55
N GLY A 165 9.81 -5.67 2.57
CA GLY A 165 9.67 -6.62 3.64
C GLY A 165 10.24 -6.15 4.99
N ILE A 166 10.24 -7.03 5.98
CA ILE A 166 10.78 -6.77 7.33
C ILE A 166 12.29 -7.01 7.29
N ARG A 167 13.04 -5.90 7.21
CA ARG A 167 14.48 -5.87 6.98
C ARG A 167 15.22 -5.48 8.25
N THR A 168 15.33 -6.42 9.16
CA THR A 168 16.22 -6.28 10.32
C THR A 168 17.57 -6.94 10.01
N ARG A 169 18.64 -6.60 10.73
CA ARG A 169 19.93 -7.29 10.60
C ARG A 169 19.78 -8.80 10.75
N ARG A 170 18.89 -9.25 11.64
CA ARG A 170 18.64 -10.68 11.90
C ARG A 170 17.92 -11.36 10.72
N THR A 171 16.84 -10.74 10.20
CA THR A 171 16.08 -11.34 9.08
C THR A 171 16.88 -11.35 7.78
N LEU A 172 17.78 -10.40 7.58
CA LEU A 172 18.66 -10.36 6.41
C LEU A 172 19.80 -11.38 6.52
N ALA A 173 20.27 -11.68 7.74
CA ALA A 173 21.35 -12.65 7.99
C ALA A 173 20.88 -14.11 7.96
N ASP A 174 19.59 -14.37 8.25
CA ASP A 174 19.04 -15.73 8.35
C ASP A 174 17.86 -15.93 7.38
N PRO A 175 18.04 -16.75 6.31
CA PRO A 175 16.98 -17.05 5.35
C PRO A 175 15.78 -17.80 5.93
N LEU A 176 15.95 -18.59 6.99
CA LEU A 176 14.84 -19.29 7.65
C LEU A 176 14.00 -18.31 8.45
N LEU A 177 14.66 -17.42 9.19
CA LEU A 177 14.00 -16.35 9.92
C LEU A 177 13.28 -15.39 8.96
N TRP A 178 13.86 -15.07 7.81
CA TRP A 178 13.19 -14.30 6.76
C TRP A 178 11.88 -14.95 6.33
N ARG A 179 11.92 -16.25 5.97
CA ARG A 179 10.73 -16.98 5.50
C ARG A 179 9.64 -17.06 6.55
N SER A 180 9.98 -17.41 7.80
CA SER A 180 9.01 -17.54 8.88
C SER A 180 8.34 -16.20 9.20
N THR A 181 9.11 -15.13 9.35
CA THR A 181 8.62 -13.79 9.63
C THR A 181 7.68 -13.29 8.52
N HIS A 182 8.08 -13.45 7.24
CA HIS A 182 7.27 -12.99 6.11
C HIS A 182 6.02 -13.86 5.89
N ARG A 183 6.06 -15.15 6.24
CA ARG A 183 4.87 -16.01 6.20
C ARG A 183 3.86 -15.62 7.28
N ILE A 184 4.29 -15.38 8.51
CA ILE A 184 3.44 -14.91 9.61
C ILE A 184 2.82 -13.56 9.25
N MET A 185 3.65 -12.61 8.81
CA MET A 185 3.19 -11.29 8.36
C MET A 185 2.16 -11.40 7.23
N GLY A 186 2.40 -12.28 6.27
CA GLY A 186 1.49 -12.50 5.14
C GLY A 186 0.11 -12.95 5.58
N VAL A 187 0.04 -13.97 6.43
CA VAL A 187 -1.24 -14.46 6.98
C VAL A 187 -1.94 -13.38 7.79
N ALA A 188 -1.21 -12.71 8.68
CA ALA A 188 -1.78 -11.64 9.52
C ALA A 188 -2.32 -10.49 8.67
N LEU A 189 -1.62 -10.07 7.60
CA LEU A 189 -2.11 -9.03 6.67
C LEU A 189 -3.37 -9.47 5.91
N VAL A 190 -3.48 -10.73 5.49
CA VAL A 190 -4.69 -11.24 4.84
C VAL A 190 -5.87 -11.18 5.81
N LEU A 191 -5.71 -11.65 7.03
CA LEU A 191 -6.76 -11.59 8.04
C LEU A 191 -7.15 -10.14 8.39
N ALA A 192 -6.17 -9.27 8.58
CA ALA A 192 -6.37 -7.84 8.81
C ALA A 192 -7.15 -7.19 7.67
N GLY A 193 -6.80 -7.51 6.42
CA GLY A 193 -7.47 -6.99 5.24
C GLY A 193 -8.93 -7.47 5.12
N LEU A 194 -9.18 -8.75 5.35
CA LEU A 194 -10.54 -9.31 5.33
C LEU A 194 -11.41 -8.67 6.42
N MET A 195 -10.88 -8.51 7.63
CA MET A 195 -11.58 -7.80 8.72
C MET A 195 -11.88 -6.36 8.34
N THR A 196 -10.92 -5.65 7.74
CA THR A 196 -11.11 -4.26 7.29
C THR A 196 -12.21 -4.16 6.23
N VAL A 197 -12.25 -5.07 5.25
CA VAL A 197 -13.32 -5.12 4.24
C VAL A 197 -14.66 -5.36 4.91
N LEU A 198 -14.76 -6.39 5.75
CA LEU A 198 -16.02 -6.77 6.40
C LEU A 198 -16.57 -5.62 7.26
N VAL A 199 -15.73 -5.05 8.14
CA VAL A 199 -16.13 -3.93 8.99
C VAL A 199 -16.49 -2.72 8.16
N GLY A 200 -15.72 -2.39 7.14
CA GLY A 200 -15.97 -1.26 6.24
C GLY A 200 -17.28 -1.37 5.46
N LEU A 201 -17.76 -2.58 5.16
CA LEU A 201 -19.05 -2.80 4.51
C LEU A 201 -20.23 -2.67 5.49
N VAL A 202 -20.08 -3.20 6.71
CA VAL A 202 -21.16 -3.23 7.73
C VAL A 202 -21.22 -1.93 8.52
N ALA A 203 -20.07 -1.43 8.95
CA ALA A 203 -19.92 -0.22 9.78
C ALA A 203 -18.83 0.70 9.19
N PRO A 204 -19.13 1.47 8.13
CA PRO A 204 -18.13 2.18 7.33
C PRO A 204 -17.19 3.09 8.11
N SER A 205 -17.71 3.79 9.13
CA SER A 205 -16.90 4.68 10.00
C SER A 205 -15.84 3.95 10.85
N PHE A 206 -15.98 2.64 11.04
CA PHE A 206 -14.99 1.83 11.74
C PHE A 206 -13.98 1.14 10.81
N GLY A 207 -14.16 1.22 9.51
CA GLY A 207 -13.29 0.56 8.54
C GLY A 207 -11.84 1.07 8.58
N LEU A 208 -11.63 2.37 8.58
CA LEU A 208 -10.29 2.97 8.69
C LEU A 208 -9.63 2.69 10.06
N PRO A 209 -10.29 2.90 11.21
CA PRO A 209 -9.74 2.47 12.50
C PRO A 209 -9.36 1.00 12.54
N THR A 210 -10.21 0.12 11.99
CA THR A 210 -9.92 -1.32 11.90
C THR A 210 -8.65 -1.59 11.08
N ALA A 211 -8.48 -0.92 9.94
CA ALA A 211 -7.27 -1.06 9.11
C ALA A 211 -6.01 -0.67 9.89
N ILE A 212 -6.05 0.47 10.59
CA ILE A 212 -4.91 0.98 11.37
C ILE A 212 -4.57 0.02 12.52
N ILE A 213 -5.56 -0.35 13.33
CA ILE A 213 -5.37 -1.24 14.49
C ILE A 213 -4.86 -2.60 14.02
N SER A 214 -5.48 -3.18 13.00
CA SER A 214 -5.07 -4.47 12.46
C SER A 214 -3.65 -4.46 11.91
N LEU A 215 -3.25 -3.37 11.26
CA LEU A 215 -1.88 -3.21 10.76
C LEU A 215 -0.87 -3.12 11.92
N LEU A 216 -1.16 -2.35 12.97
CA LEU A 216 -0.32 -2.25 14.17
C LEU A 216 -0.18 -3.62 14.86
N VAL A 217 -1.28 -4.34 15.05
CA VAL A 217 -1.28 -5.69 15.62
C VAL A 217 -0.45 -6.64 14.75
N THR A 218 -0.59 -6.56 13.43
CA THR A 218 0.19 -7.36 12.49
C THR A 218 1.69 -7.09 12.62
N CYS A 219 2.10 -5.83 12.76
CA CYS A 219 3.51 -5.45 12.98
C CYS A 219 4.05 -6.02 14.29
N VAL A 220 3.27 -5.99 15.37
CA VAL A 220 3.64 -6.57 16.67
C VAL A 220 3.79 -8.09 16.57
N ILE A 221 2.82 -8.79 15.97
CA ILE A 221 2.86 -10.24 15.76
C ILE A 221 4.12 -10.63 14.97
N ALA A 222 4.45 -9.90 13.91
CA ALA A 222 5.63 -10.18 13.10
C ALA A 222 6.93 -9.95 13.86
N ALA A 223 7.00 -8.90 14.70
CA ALA A 223 8.16 -8.62 15.55
C ALA A 223 8.38 -9.71 16.59
N VAL A 224 7.32 -10.14 17.29
CA VAL A 224 7.37 -11.18 18.34
C VAL A 224 7.60 -12.57 17.73
N GLY A 225 6.90 -12.92 16.65
CA GLY A 225 7.04 -14.20 15.95
C GLY A 225 8.45 -14.41 15.40
N GLY A 226 9.04 -13.34 14.85
CA GLY A 226 10.43 -13.38 14.37
C GLY A 226 11.46 -13.60 15.48
N SER A 227 11.21 -13.12 16.70
CA SER A 227 12.13 -13.32 17.83
C SER A 227 12.08 -14.74 18.39
N ARG A 228 10.92 -15.39 18.45
CA ARG A 228 10.75 -16.75 18.99
C ARG A 228 11.35 -17.83 18.09
N SER A 229 11.21 -17.71 16.77
CA SER A 229 11.79 -18.66 15.82
C SER A 229 13.33 -18.72 15.89
N ALA A 230 13.98 -17.63 16.32
CA ALA A 230 15.43 -17.57 16.48
C ALA A 230 15.94 -18.33 17.73
N VAL A 231 15.10 -18.54 18.74
CA VAL A 231 15.46 -19.27 19.97
C VAL A 231 15.36 -20.78 19.73
N THR A 232 14.33 -21.25 19.04
CA THR A 232 14.10 -22.68 18.76
C THR A 232 15.07 -23.27 17.73
N SER A 233 15.70 -22.46 16.88
CA SER A 233 16.70 -22.94 15.91
C SER A 233 18.13 -23.08 16.50
N ARG A 234 18.34 -22.66 17.76
CA ARG A 234 19.62 -22.76 18.48
C ARG A 234 19.63 -23.82 19.59
N ALA A 235 18.50 -24.44 19.84
CA ALA A 235 18.33 -25.60 20.70
C ALA A 235 18.27 -26.89 19.87
#